data_17eabd2a1d56931b6b5ea0a785db7a65
#
_entry.id   17eabd2a1d56931b6b5ea0a785db7a65
#
_cell.length_a   1.000
_cell.length_b   1.000
_cell.length_c   1.000
_cell.angle_alpha   90.00
_cell.angle_beta   90.00
_cell.angle_gamma   90.00
#
_symmetry.space_group_name_H-M   'P 1'
#
loop_
_entity.id
_entity.type
_entity.pdbx_description
1 polymer ?
#
loop_
_entity_poly.entity_id
_entity_poly.type
_entity_poly.pdbx_seq_one_letter_code
_entity_poly.pdbx_strand_id
1 'polypeptide(L)'
;MSARSSVRDGATVAALCACVAACSTTHKPEADPARLVPIMKAMDKNTPTPGGAPTCTPDQMIGGATMTQVTLLKISGEPANPGPEREDWINPAELDSPAARELIDPATDETTRRQAAYELLSAPFFLVYRIDNVDAPMALGIKDLKRGTVGSRVLRYDTQGDIVCVKVMNFQSSLAKSDWAILKSNLAVMDPKIAAELRTDLHEQMLKYVRALGRPEQP
;
A
#
# COMPACT_ATOMS: atom_id res chain seq x y z
N MET A 1 -28.57 -18.67 -88.47
CA MET A 1 -27.79 -19.62 -87.65
C MET A 1 -27.92 -19.19 -86.22
N SER A 2 -28.48 -20.06 -85.48
CA SER A 2 -29.04 -19.93 -84.15
C SER A 2 -27.96 -19.95 -83.07
N ALA A 3 -28.07 -19.11 -82.06
CA ALA A 3 -27.40 -19.32 -80.77
C ALA A 3 -28.31 -18.90 -79.63
N ARG A 4 -28.67 -19.84 -78.81
CA ARG A 4 -29.58 -19.76 -77.70
C ARG A 4 -28.89 -19.09 -76.47
N SER A 5 -29.59 -18.12 -75.91
CA SER A 5 -29.34 -17.56 -74.58
C SER A 5 -29.74 -18.55 -73.50
N SER A 6 -28.87 -18.78 -72.52
CA SER A 6 -29.18 -19.53 -71.31
C SER A 6 -29.03 -18.56 -70.10
N VAL A 7 -30.18 -18.21 -69.54
CA VAL A 7 -30.29 -17.50 -68.29
C VAL A 7 -30.05 -18.51 -67.16
N ARG A 8 -29.12 -18.25 -66.30
CA ARG A 8 -28.93 -18.96 -65.00
C ARG A 8 -29.24 -18.01 -63.88
N ASP A 9 -30.31 -18.34 -63.18
CA ASP A 9 -30.73 -17.72 -61.94
C ASP A 9 -29.69 -18.04 -60.86
N GLY A 10 -29.03 -16.96 -60.36
CA GLY A 10 -28.16 -17.03 -59.23
C GLY A 10 -28.90 -16.65 -57.95
N ALA A 11 -29.31 -17.65 -57.17
CA ALA A 11 -29.88 -17.41 -55.88
C ALA A 11 -28.79 -16.88 -54.92
N THR A 12 -28.94 -15.64 -54.50
CA THR A 12 -28.08 -14.98 -53.51
C THR A 12 -28.48 -15.46 -52.14
N VAL A 13 -27.69 -16.38 -51.56
CA VAL A 13 -27.82 -16.76 -50.16
C VAL A 13 -27.19 -15.71 -49.31
N ALA A 14 -28.00 -14.84 -48.72
CA ALA A 14 -27.58 -13.89 -47.69
C ALA A 14 -27.28 -14.67 -46.40
N ALA A 15 -26.00 -14.98 -46.14
CA ALA A 15 -25.56 -15.51 -44.86
C ALA A 15 -25.64 -14.38 -43.82
N LEU A 16 -26.65 -14.42 -42.97
CA LEU A 16 -26.72 -13.67 -41.72
C LEU A 16 -25.64 -14.19 -40.76
N CYS A 17 -24.48 -13.56 -40.75
CA CYS A 17 -23.55 -13.67 -39.66
C CYS A 17 -24.13 -12.97 -38.40
N ALA A 18 -24.87 -13.69 -37.62
CA ALA A 18 -25.20 -13.28 -36.23
C ALA A 18 -23.89 -13.30 -35.42
N CYS A 19 -23.20 -12.17 -35.35
CA CYS A 19 -22.14 -11.96 -34.39
C CYS A 19 -22.76 -11.97 -33.00
N VAL A 20 -22.80 -13.14 -32.38
CA VAL A 20 -23.00 -13.26 -30.95
C VAL A 20 -21.76 -12.67 -30.31
N ALA A 21 -21.80 -11.37 -29.99
CA ALA A 21 -20.87 -10.72 -29.09
C ALA A 21 -21.08 -11.40 -27.71
N ALA A 22 -20.41 -12.52 -27.50
CA ALA A 22 -20.23 -13.06 -26.16
C ALA A 22 -19.46 -12.00 -25.38
N CYS A 23 -20.18 -11.16 -24.61
CA CYS A 23 -19.60 -10.38 -23.54
C CYS A 23 -19.00 -11.40 -22.56
N SER A 24 -17.75 -11.80 -22.81
CA SER A 24 -16.93 -12.50 -21.84
C SER A 24 -16.72 -11.50 -20.71
N THR A 25 -17.63 -11.45 -19.75
CA THR A 25 -17.34 -10.88 -18.45
C THR A 25 -16.18 -11.72 -17.90
N THR A 26 -14.97 -11.22 -18.07
CA THR A 26 -13.79 -11.81 -17.44
C THR A 26 -14.02 -11.70 -15.93
N HIS A 27 -14.57 -12.76 -15.37
CA HIS A 27 -14.76 -12.86 -13.93
C HIS A 27 -13.37 -12.82 -13.31
N LYS A 28 -13.07 -11.76 -12.54
CA LYS A 28 -11.80 -11.70 -11.83
C LYS A 28 -11.72 -12.88 -10.87
N PRO A 29 -10.54 -13.51 -10.73
CA PRO A 29 -10.38 -14.62 -9.78
C PRO A 29 -10.68 -14.16 -8.35
N GLU A 30 -11.24 -15.06 -7.57
CA GLU A 30 -11.67 -14.83 -6.20
C GLU A 30 -11.06 -15.87 -5.26
N ALA A 31 -10.84 -15.49 -4.00
CA ALA A 31 -10.42 -16.38 -2.94
C ALA A 31 -11.17 -16.06 -1.64
N ASP A 32 -11.31 -17.05 -0.77
CA ASP A 32 -11.88 -16.86 0.55
C ASP A 32 -10.90 -16.02 1.42
N PRO A 33 -11.31 -14.85 1.93
CA PRO A 33 -10.51 -14.04 2.82
C PRO A 33 -10.02 -14.79 4.08
N ALA A 34 -10.77 -15.78 4.55
CA ALA A 34 -10.39 -16.59 5.71
C ALA A 34 -9.03 -17.30 5.55
N ARG A 35 -8.60 -17.55 4.30
CA ARG A 35 -7.30 -18.14 4.01
C ARG A 35 -6.11 -17.25 4.37
N LEU A 36 -6.31 -15.94 4.45
CA LEU A 36 -5.28 -14.98 4.86
C LEU A 36 -5.04 -15.00 6.38
N VAL A 37 -6.07 -15.30 7.16
CA VAL A 37 -6.00 -15.22 8.63
C VAL A 37 -4.84 -16.00 9.23
N PRO A 38 -4.60 -17.29 8.90
CA PRO A 38 -3.47 -18.03 9.47
C PRO A 38 -2.11 -17.44 9.06
N ILE A 39 -1.98 -16.93 7.83
CA ILE A 39 -0.75 -16.28 7.35
C ILE A 39 -0.49 -15.00 8.14
N MET A 40 -1.51 -14.15 8.30
CA MET A 40 -1.38 -12.89 9.05
C MET A 40 -1.06 -13.13 10.54
N LYS A 41 -1.63 -14.16 11.15
CA LYS A 41 -1.27 -14.59 12.51
C LYS A 41 0.17 -15.08 12.61
N ALA A 42 0.65 -15.82 11.62
CA ALA A 42 2.04 -16.24 11.57
C ALA A 42 2.99 -15.03 11.47
N MET A 43 2.67 -14.05 10.61
CA MET A 43 3.45 -12.82 10.48
C MET A 43 3.51 -12.04 11.79
N ASP A 44 2.37 -11.86 12.47
CA ASP A 44 2.34 -11.14 13.76
C ASP A 44 3.20 -11.83 14.81
N LYS A 45 3.06 -13.16 14.94
CA LYS A 45 3.86 -13.97 15.86
C LYS A 45 5.35 -13.95 15.53
N ASN A 46 5.71 -13.95 14.25
CA ASN A 46 7.09 -13.99 13.78
C ASN A 46 7.72 -12.59 13.64
N THR A 47 7.04 -11.54 14.10
CA THR A 47 7.59 -10.18 14.08
C THR A 47 8.85 -10.10 14.94
N PRO A 48 10.04 -9.83 14.36
CA PRO A 48 11.28 -9.85 15.12
C PRO A 48 11.41 -8.62 16.01
N THR A 49 12.15 -8.78 17.10
CA THR A 49 12.70 -7.63 17.82
C THR A 49 13.67 -6.84 16.93
N PRO A 50 13.89 -5.54 17.19
CA PRO A 50 14.89 -4.77 16.45
C PRO A 50 16.25 -5.49 16.43
N GLY A 51 16.81 -5.69 15.24
CA GLY A 51 18.09 -6.39 15.04
C GLY A 51 17.99 -7.92 14.96
N GLY A 52 16.81 -8.51 15.11
CA GLY A 52 16.60 -9.97 15.10
C GLY A 52 16.47 -10.64 13.73
N ALA A 53 16.62 -9.91 12.63
CA ALA A 53 16.53 -10.46 11.28
C ALA A 53 17.55 -9.81 10.32
N PRO A 54 17.90 -10.48 9.19
CA PRO A 54 18.78 -9.92 8.17
C PRO A 54 18.25 -8.60 7.61
N THR A 55 19.14 -7.73 7.13
CA THR A 55 18.74 -6.50 6.44
C THR A 55 18.31 -6.82 5.01
N CYS A 56 17.15 -6.29 4.58
CA CYS A 56 16.69 -6.40 3.20
C CYS A 56 17.57 -5.57 2.24
N THR A 57 17.89 -6.14 1.09
CA THR A 57 18.39 -5.39 -0.06
C THR A 57 17.21 -4.72 -0.80
N PRO A 58 17.44 -3.63 -1.56
CA PRO A 58 16.37 -2.98 -2.33
C PRO A 58 15.59 -3.95 -3.24
N ASP A 59 16.29 -4.81 -3.98
CA ASP A 59 15.68 -5.77 -4.92
C ASP A 59 14.75 -6.78 -4.23
N GLN A 60 15.03 -7.10 -2.97
CA GLN A 60 14.17 -7.99 -2.19
C GLN A 60 12.82 -7.38 -1.81
N MET A 61 12.61 -6.09 -2.04
CA MET A 61 11.42 -5.36 -1.61
C MET A 61 10.49 -4.95 -2.77
N ILE A 62 10.78 -5.40 -4.00
CA ILE A 62 10.03 -5.03 -5.20
C ILE A 62 8.98 -6.10 -5.51
N GLY A 63 7.72 -5.69 -5.74
CA GLY A 63 6.65 -6.55 -6.26
C GLY A 63 5.85 -7.35 -5.23
N GLY A 64 6.04 -7.10 -3.94
CA GLY A 64 5.22 -7.71 -2.89
C GLY A 64 3.93 -6.94 -2.59
N ALA A 65 2.99 -7.58 -1.90
CA ALA A 65 1.83 -6.90 -1.34
C ALA A 65 2.24 -6.08 -0.11
N THR A 66 1.88 -4.79 -0.10
CA THR A 66 2.22 -3.89 1.01
C THR A 66 1.03 -3.70 1.92
N MET A 67 1.25 -3.76 3.23
CA MET A 67 0.27 -3.45 4.25
C MET A 67 0.94 -2.85 5.49
N THR A 68 0.15 -2.18 6.31
CA THR A 68 0.60 -1.71 7.62
C THR A 68 0.40 -2.77 8.70
N GLN A 69 1.06 -2.60 9.84
CA GLN A 69 0.83 -3.45 11.01
C GLN A 69 -0.65 -3.43 11.45
N VAL A 70 -1.30 -2.26 11.39
CA VAL A 70 -2.73 -2.12 11.75
C VAL A 70 -3.60 -2.97 10.83
N THR A 71 -3.36 -2.94 9.54
CA THR A 71 -4.09 -3.73 8.56
C THR A 71 -3.86 -5.23 8.74
N LEU A 72 -2.61 -5.63 8.99
CA LEU A 72 -2.27 -7.01 9.32
C LEU A 72 -3.09 -7.51 10.53
N LEU A 73 -3.13 -6.75 11.63
CA LEU A 73 -3.88 -7.10 12.83
C LEU A 73 -5.39 -7.17 12.58
N LYS A 74 -5.94 -6.25 11.80
CA LYS A 74 -7.36 -6.30 11.41
C LYS A 74 -7.71 -7.56 10.62
N ILE A 75 -6.86 -7.96 9.66
CA ILE A 75 -7.10 -9.18 8.86
C ILE A 75 -6.94 -10.43 9.73
N SER A 76 -5.98 -10.46 10.66
CA SER A 76 -5.77 -11.60 11.57
C SER A 76 -6.88 -11.74 12.61
N GLY A 77 -7.69 -10.70 12.81
CA GLY A 77 -8.72 -10.65 13.86
C GLY A 77 -8.17 -10.38 15.25
N GLU A 78 -6.90 -9.94 15.33
CA GLU A 78 -6.29 -9.52 16.59
C GLU A 78 -6.69 -8.06 16.93
N PRO A 79 -6.83 -7.73 18.22
CA PRO A 79 -7.10 -6.35 18.62
C PRO A 79 -5.92 -5.48 18.17
N ALA A 80 -6.19 -4.53 17.28
CA ALA A 80 -5.19 -3.55 16.90
C ALA A 80 -4.75 -2.80 18.17
N ASN A 81 -3.55 -3.10 18.68
CA ASN A 81 -2.92 -2.23 19.65
C ASN A 81 -2.40 -1.01 18.89
N PRO A 82 -3.07 0.14 19.00
CA PRO A 82 -2.60 1.34 18.33
C PRO A 82 -1.32 1.80 19.06
N GLY A 83 -0.19 1.35 18.58
CA GLY A 83 1.13 1.82 19.02
C GLY A 83 1.31 3.32 18.78
N PRO A 84 2.54 3.78 18.49
CA PRO A 84 2.83 5.18 18.17
C PRO A 84 2.08 5.70 16.93
N GLU A 85 1.40 4.85 16.19
CA GLU A 85 0.51 5.13 15.06
C GLU A 85 -0.75 5.95 15.43
N ARG A 86 -0.95 6.25 16.71
CA ARG A 86 -2.04 7.11 17.22
C ARG A 86 -1.93 8.59 16.86
N GLU A 87 -0.82 8.98 16.30
CA GLU A 87 -0.71 10.35 15.83
C GLU A 87 -1.68 10.57 14.67
N ASP A 88 -2.69 11.41 14.86
CA ASP A 88 -3.78 11.66 13.91
C ASP A 88 -3.32 12.13 12.52
N TRP A 89 -2.06 12.53 12.41
CA TRP A 89 -1.46 13.01 11.16
C TRP A 89 -0.79 11.90 10.33
N ILE A 90 -0.68 10.69 10.87
CA ILE A 90 -0.22 9.51 10.13
C ILE A 90 -1.45 8.67 9.80
N ASN A 91 -1.77 8.56 8.51
CA ASN A 91 -2.82 7.68 8.06
C ASN A 91 -2.23 6.35 7.55
N PRO A 92 -2.16 5.30 8.39
CA PRO A 92 -1.56 4.03 8.00
C PRO A 92 -2.22 3.42 6.76
N ALA A 93 -3.53 3.58 6.59
CA ALA A 93 -4.26 3.01 5.47
C ALA A 93 -3.78 3.52 4.09
N GLU A 94 -3.15 4.69 4.02
CA GLU A 94 -2.58 5.20 2.78
C GLU A 94 -1.31 4.46 2.34
N LEU A 95 -0.66 3.75 3.27
CA LEU A 95 0.52 2.93 3.03
C LEU A 95 0.17 1.52 2.55
N ASP A 96 -1.09 1.11 2.68
CA ASP A 96 -1.56 -0.19 2.25
C ASP A 96 -1.69 -0.28 0.72
N SER A 97 -1.47 -1.45 0.16
CA SER A 97 -1.85 -1.76 -1.21
C SER A 97 -3.38 -1.65 -1.39
N PRO A 98 -3.89 -1.40 -2.60
CA PRO A 98 -5.33 -1.34 -2.83
C PRO A 98 -6.07 -2.56 -2.29
N ALA A 99 -5.59 -3.77 -2.57
CA ALA A 99 -6.20 -5.00 -2.10
C ALA A 99 -6.24 -5.10 -0.56
N ALA A 100 -5.18 -4.68 0.13
CA ALA A 100 -5.18 -4.68 1.60
C ALA A 100 -6.22 -3.71 2.18
N ARG A 101 -6.39 -2.53 1.56
CA ARG A 101 -7.43 -1.56 1.95
C ARG A 101 -8.85 -2.08 1.74
N GLU A 102 -9.13 -2.62 0.55
CA GLU A 102 -10.44 -3.18 0.20
C GLU A 102 -10.85 -4.31 1.14
N LEU A 103 -9.88 -5.11 1.59
CA LEU A 103 -10.14 -6.23 2.48
C LEU A 103 -10.63 -5.79 3.87
N ILE A 104 -10.12 -4.67 4.39
CA ILE A 104 -10.44 -4.18 5.74
C ILE A 104 -11.53 -3.09 5.77
N ASP A 105 -11.90 -2.54 4.62
CA ASP A 105 -12.95 -1.52 4.52
C ASP A 105 -14.33 -2.17 4.73
N PRO A 106 -15.09 -1.79 5.76
CA PRO A 106 -16.43 -2.34 6.00
C PRO A 106 -17.44 -2.02 4.89
N ALA A 107 -17.19 -1.00 4.08
CA ALA A 107 -18.06 -0.62 2.97
C ALA A 107 -17.82 -1.46 1.70
N THR A 108 -16.73 -2.23 1.65
CA THR A 108 -16.42 -3.09 0.51
C THR A 108 -17.37 -4.28 0.43
N ASP A 109 -17.93 -4.52 -0.75
CA ASP A 109 -18.80 -5.68 -0.99
C ASP A 109 -18.01 -7.01 -0.95
N GLU A 110 -18.74 -8.11 -0.78
CA GLU A 110 -18.14 -9.44 -0.61
C GLU A 110 -17.33 -9.90 -1.85
N THR A 111 -17.80 -9.59 -3.05
CA THR A 111 -17.10 -9.95 -4.29
C THR A 111 -15.75 -9.25 -4.39
N THR A 112 -15.74 -7.94 -4.14
CA THR A 112 -14.51 -7.13 -4.13
C THR A 112 -13.54 -7.62 -3.04
N ARG A 113 -14.03 -7.98 -1.84
CA ARG A 113 -13.20 -8.59 -0.79
C ARG A 113 -12.57 -9.90 -1.21
N ARG A 114 -13.30 -10.76 -1.91
CA ARG A 114 -12.79 -12.04 -2.41
C ARG A 114 -11.73 -11.85 -3.50
N GLN A 115 -11.91 -10.85 -4.35
CA GLN A 115 -10.91 -10.47 -5.35
C GLN A 115 -9.66 -9.91 -4.68
N ALA A 116 -9.81 -9.02 -3.70
CA ALA A 116 -8.71 -8.49 -2.91
C ALA A 116 -7.94 -9.60 -2.16
N ALA A 117 -8.66 -10.57 -1.58
CA ALA A 117 -8.03 -11.72 -0.94
C ALA A 117 -7.24 -12.58 -1.94
N TYR A 118 -7.76 -12.77 -3.16
CA TYR A 118 -7.03 -13.47 -4.22
C TYR A 118 -5.75 -12.72 -4.61
N GLU A 119 -5.80 -11.40 -4.77
CA GLU A 119 -4.63 -10.59 -5.10
C GLU A 119 -3.55 -10.72 -4.02
N LEU A 120 -3.93 -10.63 -2.73
CA LEU A 120 -2.99 -10.80 -1.62
C LEU A 120 -2.39 -12.22 -1.57
N LEU A 121 -3.22 -13.25 -1.72
CA LEU A 121 -2.75 -14.65 -1.73
C LEU A 121 -1.86 -14.99 -2.94
N SER A 122 -1.99 -14.24 -4.03
CA SER A 122 -1.18 -14.39 -5.24
C SER A 122 0.11 -13.59 -5.20
N ALA A 123 0.30 -12.73 -4.20
CA ALA A 123 1.52 -11.98 -4.05
C ALA A 123 2.70 -12.92 -3.74
N PRO A 124 3.89 -12.68 -4.33
CA PRO A 124 5.06 -13.52 -4.10
C PRO A 124 5.62 -13.42 -2.67
N PHE A 125 5.28 -12.35 -1.97
CA PHE A 125 5.65 -12.09 -0.57
C PHE A 125 4.85 -10.90 -0.04
N PHE A 126 4.93 -10.66 1.26
CA PHE A 126 4.29 -9.54 1.94
C PHE A 126 5.32 -8.55 2.48
N LEU A 127 5.00 -7.27 2.39
CA LEU A 127 5.74 -6.18 3.03
C LEU A 127 4.86 -5.54 4.08
N VAL A 128 5.26 -5.67 5.35
CA VAL A 128 4.52 -5.06 6.46
C VAL A 128 5.28 -3.83 6.94
N TYR A 129 4.64 -2.68 6.76
CA TYR A 129 5.15 -1.40 7.27
C TYR A 129 4.75 -1.24 8.73
N ARG A 130 5.73 -1.01 9.59
CA ARG A 130 5.54 -0.81 11.02
C ARG A 130 6.20 0.49 11.46
N ILE A 131 5.45 1.32 12.17
CA ILE A 131 5.98 2.50 12.86
C ILE A 131 6.39 2.06 14.26
N ASP A 132 7.67 2.23 14.59
CA ASP A 132 8.20 1.83 15.89
C ASP A 132 8.18 2.99 16.90
N ASN A 133 8.45 4.21 16.43
CA ASN A 133 8.42 5.41 17.26
C ASN A 133 8.09 6.67 16.43
N VAL A 134 7.40 7.58 17.07
CA VAL A 134 7.10 8.91 16.54
C VAL A 134 7.53 9.94 17.56
N ASP A 135 8.27 10.93 17.08
CA ASP A 135 8.71 12.06 17.86
C ASP A 135 8.17 13.33 17.16
N ALA A 136 7.10 13.87 17.71
CA ALA A 136 6.39 14.98 17.09
C ALA A 136 7.27 16.26 17.01
N PRO A 137 7.11 17.06 15.96
CA PRO A 137 7.75 18.38 15.91
C PRO A 137 7.28 19.25 17.09
N MET A 138 8.22 19.92 17.77
CA MET A 138 7.89 20.82 18.87
C MET A 138 8.84 22.01 18.95
N ALA A 139 8.35 23.15 19.45
CA ALA A 139 9.19 24.26 19.86
C ALA A 139 9.87 23.93 21.19
N LEU A 140 11.19 24.07 21.27
CA LEU A 140 11.98 23.88 22.49
C LEU A 140 12.29 25.21 23.20
N GLY A 141 11.77 26.32 22.70
CA GLY A 141 11.97 27.69 23.22
C GLY A 141 11.86 28.73 22.12
N ILE A 142 12.24 29.95 22.43
CA ILE A 142 12.07 31.11 21.52
C ILE A 142 12.90 31.00 20.22
N LYS A 143 13.90 30.10 20.16
CA LYS A 143 14.83 30.01 19.02
C LYS A 143 15.08 28.58 18.54
N ASP A 144 14.59 27.58 19.23
CA ASP A 144 14.89 26.17 18.94
C ASP A 144 13.64 25.43 18.56
N LEU A 145 13.71 24.71 17.44
CA LEU A 145 12.69 23.82 16.94
C LEU A 145 13.23 22.40 16.89
N LYS A 146 12.57 21.49 17.58
CA LYS A 146 12.78 20.05 17.39
C LYS A 146 12.03 19.61 16.13
N ARG A 147 12.77 19.09 15.16
CA ARG A 147 12.16 18.47 13.99
C ARG A 147 11.48 17.18 14.39
N GLY A 148 10.34 16.90 13.78
CA GLY A 148 9.69 15.61 13.94
C GLY A 148 10.52 14.48 13.33
N THR A 149 10.49 13.32 13.96
CA THR A 149 11.10 12.10 13.43
C THR A 149 10.12 10.93 13.51
N VAL A 150 10.21 10.03 12.52
CA VAL A 150 9.48 8.76 12.53
C VAL A 150 10.49 7.64 12.31
N GLY A 151 10.64 6.78 13.30
CA GLY A 151 11.37 5.53 13.18
C GLY A 151 10.42 4.42 12.78
N SER A 152 10.77 3.69 11.73
CA SER A 152 9.92 2.65 11.17
C SER A 152 10.72 1.50 10.58
N ARG A 153 10.04 0.38 10.35
CA ARG A 153 10.59 -0.79 9.68
C ARG A 153 9.65 -1.27 8.59
N VAL A 154 10.21 -1.79 7.51
CA VAL A 154 9.50 -2.68 6.60
C VAL A 154 10.00 -4.09 6.83
N LEU A 155 9.07 -4.99 7.13
CA LEU A 155 9.31 -6.40 7.37
C LEU A 155 8.87 -7.15 6.12
N ARG A 156 9.76 -7.94 5.54
CA ARG A 156 9.41 -8.84 4.44
C ARG A 156 9.15 -10.23 4.97
N TYR A 157 7.97 -10.73 4.66
CA TYR A 157 7.54 -12.10 4.96
C TYR A 157 7.35 -12.89 3.66
N ASP A 158 7.58 -14.17 3.72
CA ASP A 158 7.20 -15.08 2.65
C ASP A 158 5.68 -15.35 2.66
N THR A 159 5.23 -16.22 1.76
CA THR A 159 3.81 -16.58 1.62
C THR A 159 3.29 -17.46 2.76
N GLN A 160 4.14 -17.93 3.65
CA GLN A 160 3.78 -18.69 4.86
C GLN A 160 3.73 -17.81 6.12
N GLY A 161 4.18 -16.57 6.02
CA GLY A 161 4.27 -15.63 7.13
C GLY A 161 5.57 -15.72 7.92
N ASP A 162 6.61 -16.33 7.35
CA ASP A 162 7.93 -16.38 7.95
C ASP A 162 8.75 -15.15 7.54
N ILE A 163 9.46 -14.58 8.53
CA ILE A 163 10.29 -13.39 8.30
C ILE A 163 11.50 -13.72 7.42
N VAL A 164 11.66 -12.96 6.35
CA VAL A 164 12.81 -13.09 5.44
C VAL A 164 13.88 -12.06 5.76
N CYS A 165 13.49 -10.80 5.90
CA CYS A 165 14.43 -9.71 6.19
C CYS A 165 13.69 -8.45 6.67
N VAL A 166 14.45 -7.48 7.18
CA VAL A 166 13.94 -6.22 7.74
C VAL A 166 14.71 -5.04 7.14
N LYS A 167 14.02 -3.97 6.80
CA LYS A 167 14.62 -2.68 6.45
C LYS A 167 14.23 -1.65 7.49
N VAL A 168 15.21 -1.12 8.21
CA VAL A 168 15.02 0.00 9.15
C VAL A 168 15.07 1.31 8.39
N MET A 169 14.19 2.24 8.77
CA MET A 169 14.07 3.56 8.15
C MET A 169 13.82 4.61 9.22
N ASN A 170 14.44 5.76 9.01
CA ASN A 170 14.21 6.94 9.83
C ASN A 170 13.89 8.12 8.92
N PHE A 171 12.75 8.74 9.17
CA PHE A 171 12.32 9.96 8.49
C PHE A 171 12.48 11.12 9.45
N GLN A 172 12.89 12.26 8.92
CA GLN A 172 12.97 13.50 9.66
C GLN A 172 12.37 14.61 8.81
N SER A 173 11.49 15.39 9.41
CA SER A 173 10.89 16.52 8.70
C SER A 173 11.96 17.51 8.24
N SER A 174 11.79 18.00 7.03
CA SER A 174 12.63 19.03 6.42
C SER A 174 11.82 20.30 6.22
N LEU A 175 12.39 21.44 6.63
CA LEU A 175 11.89 22.75 6.23
C LEU A 175 12.87 23.36 5.25
N ALA A 176 12.37 24.00 4.19
CA ALA A 176 13.19 24.80 3.34
C ALA A 176 13.88 25.90 4.16
N LYS A 177 15.13 26.24 3.83
CA LYS A 177 15.90 27.25 4.59
C LYS A 177 15.20 28.62 4.68
N SER A 178 14.35 28.95 3.69
CA SER A 178 13.51 30.15 3.67
C SER A 178 12.49 30.16 4.82
N ASP A 179 11.97 29.02 5.16
CA ASP A 179 10.93 28.90 6.18
C ASP A 179 11.52 29.05 7.59
N TRP A 180 12.80 28.70 7.77
CA TRP A 180 13.55 28.93 9.01
C TRP A 180 13.74 30.38 9.35
N ALA A 181 13.85 31.28 8.37
CA ALA A 181 14.00 32.71 8.60
C ALA A 181 12.70 33.33 9.13
N ILE A 182 11.56 32.87 8.65
CA ILE A 182 10.23 33.28 9.11
C ILE A 182 9.96 32.74 10.51
N LEU A 183 10.34 31.51 10.80
CA LEU A 183 10.24 30.90 12.11
C LEU A 183 11.01 31.63 13.20
N LYS A 184 12.20 32.08 12.90
CA LYS A 184 13.05 32.79 13.88
C LYS A 184 12.49 34.14 14.34
N SER A 185 11.58 34.75 13.58
CA SER A 185 11.02 36.07 13.91
C SER A 185 9.81 36.02 14.87
N ASN A 186 9.12 34.86 15.05
CA ASN A 186 7.85 34.80 15.78
C ASN A 186 7.70 33.63 16.78
N LEU A 187 8.78 33.04 17.27
CA LEU A 187 8.82 31.80 18.02
C LEU A 187 8.51 31.88 19.53
N ALA A 188 7.54 32.64 19.95
CA ALA A 188 7.05 32.53 21.33
C ALA A 188 6.18 31.25 21.56
N VAL A 189 5.49 30.81 20.52
CA VAL A 189 4.68 29.58 20.48
C VAL A 189 4.86 28.98 19.10
N MET A 190 5.04 27.63 19.00
CA MET A 190 5.03 26.99 17.69
C MET A 190 3.68 27.24 17.03
N ASP A 191 3.68 27.95 15.90
CA ASP A 191 2.47 28.12 15.10
C ASP A 191 1.91 26.74 14.76
N PRO A 192 0.66 26.41 15.12
CA PRO A 192 0.02 25.13 14.76
C PRO A 192 0.12 24.80 13.28
N LYS A 193 0.15 25.83 12.41
CA LYS A 193 0.33 25.68 10.97
C LYS A 193 1.69 25.07 10.63
N ILE A 194 2.75 25.51 11.27
CA ILE A 194 4.10 24.98 11.04
C ILE A 194 4.23 23.55 11.51
N ALA A 195 3.65 23.23 12.68
CA ALA A 195 3.61 21.86 13.16
C ALA A 195 2.85 20.95 12.17
N ALA A 196 1.75 21.43 11.60
CA ALA A 196 0.99 20.71 10.59
C ALA A 196 1.81 20.51 9.28
N GLU A 197 2.53 21.53 8.82
CA GLU A 197 3.39 21.43 7.63
C GLU A 197 4.52 20.41 7.83
N LEU A 198 5.16 20.39 9.00
CA LEU A 198 6.19 19.41 9.32
C LEU A 198 5.66 17.97 9.39
N ARG A 199 4.45 17.77 9.91
CA ARG A 199 3.77 16.48 9.94
C ARG A 199 3.43 16.03 8.53
N THR A 200 2.91 16.93 7.70
CA THR A 200 2.61 16.65 6.29
C THR A 200 3.86 16.22 5.53
N ASP A 201 4.97 16.93 5.70
CA ASP A 201 6.26 16.58 5.07
C ASP A 201 6.74 15.17 5.48
N LEU A 202 6.67 14.83 6.76
CA LEU A 202 7.00 13.47 7.23
C LEU A 202 6.09 12.41 6.59
N HIS A 203 4.80 12.67 6.55
CA HIS A 203 3.83 11.75 5.95
C HIS A 203 4.10 11.55 4.45
N GLU A 204 4.36 12.63 3.72
CA GLU A 204 4.71 12.55 2.29
C GLU A 204 6.00 11.78 2.03
N GLN A 205 7.03 11.95 2.86
CA GLN A 205 8.27 11.18 2.77
C GLN A 205 8.02 9.68 2.97
N MET A 206 7.20 9.32 3.97
CA MET A 206 6.80 7.94 4.22
C MET A 206 6.03 7.34 3.02
N LEU A 207 5.02 8.07 2.52
CA LEU A 207 4.24 7.65 1.35
C LEU A 207 5.12 7.48 0.11
N LYS A 208 6.00 8.43 -0.17
CA LYS A 208 6.93 8.36 -1.30
C LYS A 208 7.80 7.11 -1.22
N TYR A 209 8.32 6.81 -0.03
CA TYR A 209 9.14 5.63 0.17
C TYR A 209 8.36 4.33 -0.04
N VAL A 210 7.21 4.18 0.61
CA VAL A 210 6.41 2.95 0.51
C VAL A 210 5.90 2.72 -0.91
N ARG A 211 5.51 3.79 -1.62
CA ARG A 211 5.12 3.70 -3.03
C ARG A 211 6.28 3.29 -3.95
N ALA A 212 7.52 3.58 -3.57
CA ALA A 212 8.70 3.14 -4.31
C ALA A 212 9.02 1.65 -4.11
N LEU A 213 8.64 1.06 -2.95
CA LEU A 213 8.90 -0.35 -2.65
C LEU A 213 8.23 -1.34 -3.63
N GLY A 214 7.15 -0.96 -4.28
CA GLY A 214 6.43 -1.83 -5.22
C GLY A 214 6.79 -1.62 -6.69
N ARG A 215 7.69 -0.69 -7.01
CA ARG A 215 8.00 -0.32 -8.39
C ARG A 215 9.44 -0.67 -8.73
N PRO A 216 9.70 -1.38 -9.85
CA PRO A 216 11.04 -1.42 -10.40
C PRO A 216 11.49 0.01 -10.70
N GLU A 217 12.72 0.36 -10.34
CA GLU A 217 13.32 1.62 -10.76
C GLU A 217 13.15 1.72 -12.29
N GLN A 218 12.42 2.72 -12.74
CA GLN A 218 12.41 3.04 -14.18
C GLN A 218 13.79 3.63 -14.47
N PRO A 219 14.52 3.07 -15.47
CA PRO A 219 15.81 3.56 -15.88
C PRO A 219 15.76 4.99 -16.42
#